data_3feaa4818449c9d2dd0ddd64d0eddba9
#
_entry.id   3feaa4818449c9d2dd0ddd64d0eddba9
#
_cell.length_a   1.000
_cell.length_b   1.000
_cell.length_c   1.000
_cell.angle_alpha   90.00
_cell.angle_beta   90.00
_cell.angle_gamma   90.00
#
_symmetry.space_group_name_H-M   'P 1'
#
loop_
_entity.id
_entity.type
_entity.pdbx_description
1 polymer ?
#
loop_
_entity_poly.entity_id
_entity_poly.type
_entity_poly.pdbx_seq_one_letter_code
_entity_poly.pdbx_strand_id
1 'polypeptide(L)'
;AVFVFGFLGSEFTPQLDERDIAVQSLRIPSTSLERSLAMQRRVEDRLEEFPQVDLVFSRTGTAEVASDPMPPNASDAYVILKPRDEWPDPDLPKDELVGEMESALGGLIGNLYEFSQPIELRFNELIAGVRGDVAVKLYGDDLTALTEAAGEVAGVLGGVEGAADVKVQQVTGFPTLDIAFDRPTIA
;
A
#
# COMPACT_ATOMS: atom_id res chain seq x y z
N ALA A 1 -10.37 -39.78 -0.16
CA ALA A 1 -10.57 -38.57 0.63
C ALA A 1 -9.33 -38.19 1.44
N VAL A 2 -8.72 -39.09 2.23
CA VAL A 2 -7.56 -38.79 3.09
C VAL A 2 -6.31 -38.39 2.30
N PHE A 3 -6.11 -38.93 1.10
CA PHE A 3 -4.95 -38.61 0.25
C PHE A 3 -5.01 -37.19 -0.35
N VAL A 4 -6.19 -36.68 -0.61
CA VAL A 4 -6.40 -35.32 -1.15
C VAL A 4 -6.18 -34.26 -0.05
N PHE A 5 -6.43 -34.60 1.21
CA PHE A 5 -6.26 -33.68 2.35
C PHE A 5 -4.80 -33.24 2.54
N GLY A 6 -3.82 -34.09 2.16
CA GLY A 6 -2.39 -33.76 2.20
C GLY A 6 -1.91 -32.75 1.16
N PHE A 7 -2.73 -32.45 0.15
CA PHE A 7 -2.43 -31.48 -0.91
C PHE A 7 -3.22 -30.17 -0.76
N LEU A 8 -4.12 -30.08 0.21
CA LEU A 8 -4.81 -28.85 0.54
C LEU A 8 -3.85 -27.96 1.33
N GLY A 9 -3.53 -26.79 0.81
CA GLY A 9 -2.85 -25.74 1.56
C GLY A 9 -3.67 -25.35 2.81
N SER A 10 -3.02 -24.83 3.82
CA SER A 10 -3.71 -24.22 4.95
C SER A 10 -3.48 -22.71 4.88
N GLU A 11 -4.55 -21.94 4.84
CA GLU A 11 -4.51 -20.50 5.04
C GLU A 11 -4.77 -20.19 6.51
N PHE A 12 -4.04 -19.22 7.06
CA PHE A 12 -4.22 -18.79 8.45
C PHE A 12 -5.55 -18.07 8.64
N THR A 13 -5.96 -17.29 7.65
CA THR A 13 -7.27 -16.63 7.57
C THR A 13 -7.86 -16.85 6.20
N PRO A 14 -9.13 -17.30 6.10
CA PRO A 14 -9.79 -17.38 4.81
C PRO A 14 -9.93 -15.96 4.24
N GLN A 15 -9.56 -15.78 2.97
CA GLN A 15 -9.83 -14.55 2.25
C GLN A 15 -11.35 -14.42 2.05
N LEU A 16 -11.93 -13.41 2.69
CA LEU A 16 -13.32 -13.05 2.53
C LEU A 16 -13.41 -11.95 1.47
N ASP A 17 -14.34 -12.07 0.54
CA ASP A 17 -14.65 -10.96 -0.36
C ASP A 17 -15.42 -9.88 0.42
N GLU A 18 -14.76 -8.77 0.69
CA GLU A 18 -15.31 -7.62 1.41
C GLU A 18 -16.09 -6.68 0.50
N ARG A 19 -16.24 -7.04 -0.77
CA ARG A 19 -16.81 -6.27 -1.87
C ARG A 19 -15.96 -5.06 -2.26
N ASP A 20 -15.62 -4.20 -1.32
CA ASP A 20 -14.87 -2.97 -1.55
C ASP A 20 -13.36 -3.22 -1.72
N ILE A 21 -12.66 -2.22 -2.26
CA ILE A 21 -11.22 -2.27 -2.51
C ILE A 21 -10.55 -1.18 -1.67
N ALA A 22 -9.42 -1.52 -1.07
CA ALA A 22 -8.52 -0.56 -0.45
C ALA A 22 -7.27 -0.38 -1.32
N VAL A 23 -6.89 0.86 -1.59
CA VAL A 23 -5.70 1.19 -2.38
C VAL A 23 -4.79 2.09 -1.57
N GLN A 24 -3.62 1.58 -1.20
CA GLN A 24 -2.60 2.42 -0.61
C GLN A 24 -1.76 3.07 -1.71
N SER A 25 -1.52 4.36 -1.57
CA SER A 25 -0.60 5.12 -2.41
C SER A 25 0.60 5.57 -1.59
N LEU A 26 1.79 5.10 -1.94
CA LEU A 26 3.05 5.48 -1.31
C LEU A 26 3.87 6.34 -2.26
N ARG A 27 4.43 7.42 -1.75
CA ARG A 27 5.28 8.37 -2.48
C ARG A 27 6.64 8.42 -1.82
N ILE A 28 7.60 9.08 -2.46
CA ILE A 28 8.92 9.30 -1.84
C ILE A 28 8.75 10.05 -0.50
N PRO A 29 9.55 9.72 0.54
CA PRO A 29 9.40 10.29 1.87
C PRO A 29 9.45 11.83 1.93
N SER A 30 10.14 12.48 0.98
CA SER A 30 10.23 13.94 0.87
C SER A 30 8.98 14.62 0.30
N THR A 31 7.93 13.87 -0.06
CA THR A 31 6.70 14.45 -0.60
C THR A 31 5.93 15.18 0.49
N SER A 32 5.68 16.47 0.29
CA SER A 32 4.87 17.26 1.24
C SER A 32 3.41 16.81 1.25
N LEU A 33 2.71 17.11 2.33
CA LEU A 33 1.28 16.81 2.46
C LEU A 33 0.46 17.44 1.32
N GLU A 34 0.73 18.71 0.99
CA GLU A 34 0.03 19.41 -0.10
C GLU A 34 0.23 18.70 -1.44
N ARG A 35 1.47 18.29 -1.73
CA ARG A 35 1.77 17.55 -2.95
C ARG A 35 1.10 16.17 -2.95
N SER A 36 1.12 15.48 -1.82
CA SER A 36 0.46 14.19 -1.66
C SER A 36 -1.04 14.29 -1.90
N LEU A 37 -1.69 15.32 -1.35
CA LEU A 37 -3.12 15.58 -1.58
C LEU A 37 -3.43 15.84 -3.06
N ALA A 38 -2.58 16.64 -3.73
CA ALA A 38 -2.76 16.92 -5.16
C ALA A 38 -2.56 15.66 -6.03
N MET A 39 -1.65 14.78 -5.64
CA MET A 39 -1.45 13.50 -6.33
C MET A 39 -2.59 12.52 -6.03
N GLN A 40 -3.06 12.50 -4.79
CA GLN A 40 -4.13 11.60 -4.36
C GLN A 40 -5.46 11.91 -5.06
N ARG A 41 -5.79 13.18 -5.26
CA ARG A 41 -6.98 13.56 -6.03
C ARG A 41 -6.97 12.99 -7.45
N ARG A 42 -5.81 12.93 -8.11
CA ARG A 42 -5.71 12.31 -9.43
C ARG A 42 -5.94 10.80 -9.39
N VAL A 43 -5.57 10.15 -8.28
CA VAL A 43 -5.85 8.74 -8.06
C VAL A 43 -7.36 8.53 -7.89
N GLU A 44 -8.00 9.35 -7.05
CA GLU A 44 -9.45 9.34 -6.84
C GLU A 44 -10.18 9.58 -8.17
N ASP A 45 -9.88 10.68 -8.88
CA ASP A 45 -10.46 11.01 -10.17
C ASP A 45 -10.34 9.83 -11.16
N ARG A 46 -9.19 9.14 -11.17
CA ARG A 46 -8.96 8.01 -12.07
C ARG A 46 -9.75 6.77 -11.70
N LEU A 47 -9.90 6.49 -10.41
CA LEU A 47 -10.69 5.36 -9.91
C LEU A 47 -12.20 5.59 -10.07
N GLU A 48 -12.65 6.84 -9.97
CA GLU A 48 -14.07 7.20 -10.20
C GLU A 48 -14.50 7.08 -11.68
N GLU A 49 -13.56 6.98 -12.62
CA GLU A 49 -13.89 6.71 -14.03
C GLU A 49 -14.43 5.28 -14.27
N PHE A 50 -14.20 4.37 -13.34
CA PHE A 50 -14.69 2.98 -13.45
C PHE A 50 -16.19 2.91 -13.18
N PRO A 51 -17.00 2.35 -14.10
CA PRO A 51 -18.44 2.30 -13.95
C PRO A 51 -18.93 1.46 -12.77
N GLN A 52 -18.08 0.56 -12.27
CA GLN A 52 -18.31 -0.28 -11.10
C GLN A 52 -18.17 0.48 -9.78
N VAL A 53 -17.54 1.66 -9.80
CA VAL A 53 -17.28 2.46 -8.62
C VAL A 53 -18.47 3.35 -8.30
N ASP A 54 -18.87 3.37 -7.03
CA ASP A 54 -19.90 4.25 -6.49
C ASP A 54 -19.27 5.50 -5.87
N LEU A 55 -18.22 5.33 -5.06
CA LEU A 55 -17.57 6.40 -4.32
C LEU A 55 -16.10 6.06 -4.09
N VAL A 56 -15.23 7.05 -4.20
CA VAL A 56 -13.84 6.97 -3.73
C VAL A 56 -13.60 8.04 -2.67
N PHE A 57 -12.99 7.67 -1.57
CA PHE A 57 -12.51 8.64 -0.57
C PHE A 57 -11.17 8.19 -0.01
N SER A 58 -10.34 9.16 0.39
CA SER A 58 -8.99 8.86 0.86
C SER A 58 -8.67 9.57 2.17
N ARG A 59 -7.77 8.95 2.92
CA ARG A 59 -7.08 9.55 4.05
C ARG A 59 -5.62 9.75 3.67
N THR A 60 -5.08 10.95 3.86
CA THR A 60 -3.67 11.28 3.58
C THR A 60 -3.03 11.94 4.79
N GLY A 61 -1.90 11.39 5.24
CA GLY A 61 -1.19 11.90 6.39
C GLY A 61 -1.94 11.71 7.71
N THR A 62 -1.47 12.37 8.76
CA THR A 62 -1.97 12.23 10.13
C THR A 62 -2.94 13.34 10.48
N ALA A 63 -4.08 13.02 11.09
CA ALA A 63 -5.00 13.99 11.66
C ALA A 63 -4.37 14.69 12.90
N GLU A 64 -4.88 15.86 13.26
CA GLU A 64 -4.42 16.63 14.42
C GLU A 64 -4.51 15.82 15.73
N VAL A 65 -5.55 15.00 15.85
CA VAL A 65 -5.70 14.02 16.94
C VAL A 65 -5.64 12.62 16.32
N ALA A 66 -4.44 12.04 16.27
CA ALA A 66 -4.19 10.79 15.59
C ALA A 66 -4.27 9.59 16.53
N SER A 67 -5.20 8.68 16.26
CA SER A 67 -5.16 7.31 16.78
C SER A 67 -4.28 6.38 15.92
N ASP A 68 -3.94 6.82 14.70
CA ASP A 68 -3.22 6.04 13.71
C ASP A 68 -2.37 7.00 12.85
N PRO A 69 -1.12 7.26 13.26
CA PRO A 69 -0.23 8.19 12.56
C PRO A 69 0.21 7.63 11.22
N MET A 70 0.01 8.40 10.16
CA MET A 70 0.43 8.09 8.80
C MET A 70 1.35 9.21 8.27
N PRO A 71 2.48 8.88 7.62
CA PRO A 71 3.36 9.89 7.08
C PRO A 71 2.68 10.67 5.93
N PRO A 72 3.06 11.95 5.70
CA PRO A 72 2.42 12.81 4.71
C PRO A 72 2.53 12.29 3.27
N ASN A 73 3.48 11.42 3.00
CA ASN A 73 3.70 10.79 1.69
C ASN A 73 2.84 9.52 1.44
N ALA A 74 2.05 9.09 2.43
CA ALA A 74 1.16 7.95 2.33
C ALA A 74 -0.31 8.37 2.27
N SER A 75 -1.10 7.62 1.53
CA SER A 75 -2.56 7.77 1.47
C SER A 75 -3.22 6.40 1.39
N ASP A 76 -4.32 6.22 2.12
CA ASP A 76 -5.19 5.06 1.99
C ASP A 76 -6.49 5.52 1.32
N ALA A 77 -6.79 4.98 0.15
CA ALA A 77 -8.04 5.18 -0.57
C ALA A 77 -8.96 3.98 -0.35
N TYR A 78 -10.24 4.26 -0.20
CA TYR A 78 -11.29 3.27 -0.12
C TYR A 78 -12.20 3.45 -1.34
N VAL A 79 -12.29 2.40 -2.15
CA VAL A 79 -13.09 2.35 -3.37
C VAL A 79 -14.33 1.54 -3.06
N ILE A 80 -15.44 2.21 -2.90
CA ILE A 80 -16.74 1.60 -2.66
C ILE A 80 -17.33 1.20 -4.00
N LEU A 81 -17.63 -0.08 -4.13
CA LEU A 81 -18.17 -0.63 -5.37
C LEU A 81 -19.72 -0.67 -5.32
N LYS A 82 -20.33 -0.40 -6.47
CA LYS A 82 -21.76 -0.57 -6.67
C LYS A 82 -22.17 -2.04 -6.46
N PRO A 83 -23.46 -2.30 -6.17
CA PRO A 83 -23.99 -3.65 -6.23
C PRO A 83 -23.70 -4.32 -7.58
N ARG A 84 -23.42 -5.61 -7.58
CA ARG A 84 -23.02 -6.37 -8.77
C ARG A 84 -24.02 -6.28 -9.93
N ASP A 85 -25.29 -6.20 -9.63
CA ASP A 85 -26.38 -6.06 -10.60
C ASP A 85 -26.41 -4.69 -11.32
N GLU A 86 -25.69 -3.72 -10.81
CA GLU A 86 -25.51 -2.41 -11.43
C GLU A 86 -24.22 -2.30 -12.29
N TRP A 87 -23.41 -3.34 -12.31
CA TRP A 87 -22.18 -3.34 -13.11
C TRP A 87 -22.52 -3.56 -14.60
N PRO A 88 -21.74 -2.98 -15.53
CA PRO A 88 -21.89 -3.26 -16.96
C PRO A 88 -21.76 -4.75 -17.30
N ASP A 89 -20.89 -5.45 -16.58
CA ASP A 89 -20.74 -6.89 -16.57
C ASP A 89 -20.78 -7.38 -15.12
N PRO A 90 -21.94 -7.94 -14.66
CA PRO A 90 -22.07 -8.45 -13.30
C PRO A 90 -21.17 -9.66 -12.99
N ASP A 91 -20.71 -10.38 -14.00
CA ASP A 91 -19.90 -11.59 -13.88
C ASP A 91 -18.39 -11.28 -13.89
N LEU A 92 -17.97 -10.02 -14.12
CA LEU A 92 -16.56 -9.61 -14.12
C LEU A 92 -15.89 -9.99 -12.79
N PRO A 93 -14.83 -10.81 -12.79
CA PRO A 93 -14.09 -11.15 -11.58
C PRO A 93 -13.49 -9.91 -10.91
N LYS A 94 -13.49 -9.88 -9.58
CA LYS A 94 -12.93 -8.75 -8.82
C LYS A 94 -11.43 -8.56 -9.10
N ASP A 95 -10.69 -9.66 -9.23
CA ASP A 95 -9.24 -9.63 -9.51
C ASP A 95 -8.95 -9.01 -10.88
N GLU A 96 -9.83 -9.23 -11.87
CA GLU A 96 -9.71 -8.62 -13.19
C GLU A 96 -9.97 -7.10 -13.11
N LEU A 97 -11.00 -6.68 -12.36
CA LEU A 97 -11.25 -5.26 -12.08
C LEU A 97 -10.07 -4.59 -11.37
N VAL A 98 -9.47 -5.26 -10.38
CA VAL A 98 -8.27 -4.77 -9.68
C VAL A 98 -7.12 -4.62 -10.67
N GLY A 99 -6.88 -5.60 -11.54
CA GLY A 99 -5.83 -5.52 -12.57
C GLY A 99 -6.05 -4.37 -13.56
N GLU A 100 -7.29 -4.09 -13.93
CA GLU A 100 -7.64 -2.92 -14.75
C GLU A 100 -7.35 -1.59 -14.02
N MET A 101 -7.70 -1.50 -12.73
CA MET A 101 -7.42 -0.34 -11.89
C MET A 101 -5.91 -0.13 -11.71
N GLU A 102 -5.14 -1.19 -11.45
CA GLU A 102 -3.67 -1.14 -11.38
C GLU A 102 -3.07 -0.59 -12.68
N SER A 103 -3.52 -1.11 -13.81
CA SER A 103 -3.07 -0.65 -15.13
C SER A 103 -3.40 0.82 -15.37
N ALA A 104 -4.59 1.26 -14.95
CA ALA A 104 -5.03 2.64 -15.08
C ALA A 104 -4.22 3.59 -14.20
N LEU A 105 -3.87 3.18 -12.98
CA LEU A 105 -3.05 3.96 -12.05
C LEU A 105 -1.57 3.94 -12.41
N GLY A 106 -1.08 2.91 -13.12
CA GLY A 106 0.31 2.79 -13.57
C GLY A 106 0.80 3.97 -14.41
N GLY A 107 -0.13 4.70 -15.06
CA GLY A 107 0.16 5.95 -15.78
C GLY A 107 0.41 7.17 -14.90
N LEU A 108 0.09 7.12 -13.61
CA LEU A 108 0.27 8.22 -12.66
C LEU A 108 1.64 8.14 -11.97
N ILE A 109 2.61 8.85 -12.52
CA ILE A 109 4.01 8.82 -12.07
C ILE A 109 4.15 9.33 -10.62
N GLY A 110 5.02 8.66 -9.85
CA GLY A 110 5.44 9.09 -8.52
C GLY A 110 4.65 8.48 -7.37
N ASN A 111 3.81 7.50 -7.65
CA ASN A 111 3.15 6.67 -6.65
C ASN A 111 3.56 5.21 -6.83
N LEU A 112 3.62 4.50 -5.72
CA LEU A 112 3.59 3.05 -5.61
C LEU A 112 2.21 2.68 -5.09
N TYR A 113 1.54 1.73 -5.72
CA TYR A 113 0.21 1.30 -5.32
C TYR A 113 0.24 -0.08 -4.72
N GLU A 114 -0.59 -0.30 -3.72
CA GLU A 114 -0.82 -1.59 -3.09
C GLU A 114 -2.33 -1.76 -2.93
N PHE A 115 -2.86 -2.82 -3.56
CA PHE A 115 -4.27 -3.14 -3.53
C PHE A 115 -4.55 -4.20 -2.49
N SER A 116 -5.61 -4.03 -1.74
CA SER A 116 -6.08 -4.95 -0.72
C SER A 116 -7.58 -4.75 -0.49
N GLN A 117 -8.08 -5.28 0.60
CA GLN A 117 -9.45 -5.04 1.04
C GLN A 117 -9.44 -4.31 2.39
N PRO A 118 -10.50 -3.55 2.74
CA PRO A 118 -10.50 -2.68 3.91
C PRO A 118 -10.21 -3.38 5.25
N ILE A 119 -10.79 -4.55 5.50
CA ILE A 119 -10.58 -5.33 6.73
C ILE A 119 -9.25 -6.07 6.68
N GLU A 120 -8.93 -6.67 5.53
CA GLU A 120 -7.66 -7.35 5.27
C GLU A 120 -6.47 -6.43 5.53
N LEU A 121 -6.52 -5.20 5.01
CA LEU A 121 -5.52 -4.17 5.26
C LEU A 121 -5.26 -3.97 6.75
N ARG A 122 -6.33 -3.80 7.53
CA ARG A 122 -6.26 -3.59 8.98
C ARG A 122 -5.79 -4.82 9.74
N PHE A 123 -6.22 -5.98 9.29
CA PHE A 123 -5.86 -7.24 9.93
C PHE A 123 -4.36 -7.52 9.76
N ASN A 124 -3.83 -7.35 8.55
CA ASN A 124 -2.41 -7.55 8.26
C ASN A 124 -1.53 -6.56 9.04
N GLU A 125 -1.92 -5.29 9.13
CA GLU A 125 -1.22 -4.30 9.95
C GLU A 125 -1.16 -4.69 11.43
N LEU A 126 -2.25 -5.19 11.99
CA LEU A 126 -2.34 -5.54 13.41
C LEU A 126 -1.52 -6.79 13.76
N ILE A 127 -1.48 -7.79 12.87
CA ILE A 127 -0.81 -9.07 13.14
C ILE A 127 0.66 -9.03 12.78
N ALA A 128 0.99 -8.56 11.58
CA ALA A 128 2.35 -8.61 11.05
C ALA A 128 3.09 -7.26 11.14
N GLY A 129 2.36 -6.17 11.38
CA GLY A 129 2.90 -4.82 11.33
C GLY A 129 3.35 -4.42 9.91
N VAL A 130 2.90 -5.16 8.91
CA VAL A 130 3.11 -4.94 7.47
C VAL A 130 1.82 -5.29 6.74
N ARG A 131 1.65 -4.76 5.54
CA ARG A 131 0.41 -4.92 4.77
C ARG A 131 0.44 -6.10 3.82
N GLY A 132 1.62 -6.52 3.39
CA GLY A 132 1.78 -7.68 2.49
C GLY A 132 1.70 -9.02 3.22
N ASP A 133 1.39 -10.07 2.48
CA ASP A 133 1.27 -11.44 2.99
C ASP A 133 2.59 -11.99 3.55
N VAL A 134 3.71 -11.54 2.98
CA VAL A 134 5.06 -11.92 3.39
C VAL A 134 5.92 -10.68 3.59
N ALA A 135 6.61 -10.59 4.73
CA ALA A 135 7.56 -9.53 5.01
C ALA A 135 8.92 -10.08 5.39
N VAL A 136 9.96 -9.57 4.73
CA VAL A 136 11.35 -9.82 5.13
C VAL A 136 11.86 -8.58 5.85
N LYS A 137 12.20 -8.72 7.13
CA LYS A 137 12.71 -7.63 7.96
C LYS A 137 14.22 -7.76 8.11
N LEU A 138 14.95 -6.71 7.69
CA LEU A 138 16.40 -6.60 7.86
C LEU A 138 16.70 -5.66 9.03
N TYR A 139 17.68 -6.02 9.83
CA TYR A 139 18.10 -5.26 11.01
C TYR A 139 19.60 -4.94 10.92
N GLY A 140 19.99 -3.74 11.28
CA GLY A 140 21.37 -3.28 11.29
C GLY A 140 21.48 -1.82 11.73
N ASP A 141 22.70 -1.37 12.01
CA ASP A 141 22.97 0.00 12.48
C ASP A 141 23.27 0.97 11.34
N ASP A 142 23.58 0.47 10.14
CA ASP A 142 23.91 1.27 8.95
C ASP A 142 22.75 1.22 7.94
N LEU A 143 22.10 2.36 7.75
CA LEU A 143 20.94 2.48 6.85
C LEU A 143 21.32 2.28 5.39
N THR A 144 22.54 2.65 4.97
CA THR A 144 23.02 2.47 3.60
C THR A 144 23.19 0.99 3.30
N ALA A 145 23.87 0.27 4.19
CA ALA A 145 24.06 -1.18 4.08
C ALA A 145 22.71 -1.94 4.10
N LEU A 146 21.77 -1.48 4.94
CA LEU A 146 20.43 -2.06 4.97
C LEU A 146 19.67 -1.86 3.66
N THR A 147 19.78 -0.69 3.05
CA THR A 147 19.11 -0.38 1.77
C THR A 147 19.70 -1.22 0.62
N GLU A 148 21.02 -1.38 0.58
CA GLU A 148 21.69 -2.23 -0.39
C GLU A 148 21.28 -3.70 -0.24
N ALA A 149 21.34 -4.23 0.99
CA ALA A 149 20.93 -5.60 1.29
C ALA A 149 19.43 -5.84 0.98
N ALA A 150 18.56 -4.86 1.24
CA ALA A 150 17.14 -4.94 0.89
C ALA A 150 16.93 -5.04 -0.62
N GLY A 151 17.72 -4.30 -1.41
CA GLY A 151 17.72 -4.39 -2.87
C GLY A 151 18.14 -5.77 -3.38
N GLU A 152 19.19 -6.35 -2.79
CA GLU A 152 19.63 -7.72 -3.12
C GLU A 152 18.57 -8.76 -2.80
N VAL A 153 17.97 -8.69 -1.60
CA VAL A 153 16.89 -9.59 -1.19
C VAL A 153 15.68 -9.46 -2.12
N ALA A 154 15.28 -8.24 -2.49
CA ALA A 154 14.19 -8.03 -3.43
C ALA A 154 14.49 -8.63 -4.80
N GLY A 155 15.74 -8.51 -5.29
CA GLY A 155 16.17 -9.14 -6.54
C GLY A 155 16.06 -10.67 -6.50
N VAL A 156 16.41 -11.29 -5.39
CA VAL A 156 16.26 -12.75 -5.19
C VAL A 156 14.80 -13.15 -5.13
N LEU A 157 14.00 -12.42 -4.34
CA LEU A 157 12.55 -12.70 -4.18
C LEU A 157 11.79 -12.57 -5.50
N GLY A 158 12.11 -11.55 -6.32
CA GLY A 158 11.49 -11.37 -7.63
C GLY A 158 11.77 -12.50 -8.62
N GLY A 159 12.76 -13.37 -8.35
CA GLY A 159 13.05 -14.59 -9.12
C GLY A 159 12.33 -15.83 -8.60
N VAL A 160 11.61 -15.75 -7.49
CA VAL A 160 10.89 -16.90 -6.91
C VAL A 160 9.55 -17.08 -7.60
N GLU A 161 9.25 -18.30 -8.05
CA GLU A 161 7.97 -18.62 -8.67
C GLU A 161 6.82 -18.42 -7.68
N GLY A 162 5.83 -17.61 -8.08
CA GLY A 162 4.68 -17.24 -7.23
C GLY A 162 4.91 -15.96 -6.40
N ALA A 163 6.10 -15.37 -6.41
CA ALA A 163 6.30 -14.06 -5.81
C ALA A 163 5.74 -12.98 -6.73
N ALA A 164 4.82 -12.18 -6.20
CA ALA A 164 4.27 -11.01 -6.86
C ALA A 164 4.49 -9.77 -5.98
N ASP A 165 4.49 -8.59 -6.58
CA ASP A 165 4.52 -7.29 -5.89
C ASP A 165 5.66 -7.11 -4.88
N VAL A 166 6.85 -7.63 -5.21
CA VAL A 166 8.04 -7.47 -4.35
C VAL A 166 8.42 -6.00 -4.27
N LYS A 167 8.30 -5.43 -3.08
CA LYS A 167 8.57 -4.00 -2.82
C LYS A 167 9.59 -3.84 -1.70
N VAL A 168 10.51 -2.88 -1.87
CA VAL A 168 11.42 -2.44 -0.80
C VAL A 168 10.87 -1.16 -0.20
N GLN A 169 10.70 -1.15 1.13
CA GLN A 169 10.29 0.06 1.82
C GLN A 169 11.36 1.14 1.68
N GLN A 170 10.97 2.30 1.15
CA GLN A 170 11.87 3.42 1.01
C GLN A 170 12.02 4.15 2.35
N VAL A 171 13.23 4.12 2.90
CA VAL A 171 13.57 4.72 4.20
C VAL A 171 14.52 5.93 4.08
N THR A 172 14.95 6.26 2.85
CA THR A 172 15.85 7.36 2.55
C THR A 172 15.15 8.48 1.78
N GLY A 173 15.73 9.68 1.78
CA GLY A 173 15.22 10.82 0.99
C GLY A 173 14.28 11.76 1.76
N PHE A 174 14.19 11.63 3.09
CA PHE A 174 13.48 12.59 3.93
C PHE A 174 14.46 13.71 4.34
N PRO A 175 14.35 14.93 3.79
CA PRO A 175 15.21 16.03 4.19
C PRO A 175 14.85 16.47 5.61
N THR A 176 15.82 16.42 6.52
CA THR A 176 15.69 16.93 7.88
C THR A 176 16.49 18.22 8.04
N LEU A 177 15.90 19.23 8.66
CA LEU A 177 16.60 20.42 9.12
C LEU A 177 16.94 20.25 10.60
N ASP A 178 18.21 20.08 10.88
CA ASP A 178 18.71 19.97 12.24
C ASP A 178 19.15 21.34 12.75
N ILE A 179 18.52 21.84 13.81
CA ILE A 179 18.84 23.12 14.43
C ILE A 179 19.55 22.87 15.77
N ALA A 180 20.86 22.92 15.74
CA ALA A 180 21.68 22.81 16.95
C ALA A 180 21.91 24.20 17.57
N PHE A 181 21.50 24.37 18.82
CA PHE A 181 21.80 25.61 19.57
C PHE A 181 23.20 25.54 20.17
N ASP A 182 24.06 26.48 19.80
CA ASP A 182 25.33 26.71 20.48
C ASP A 182 25.08 27.42 21.83
N ARG A 183 24.77 26.62 22.85
CA ARG A 183 24.44 27.11 24.19
C ARG A 183 25.55 27.98 24.83
N PRO A 184 26.88 27.69 24.66
CA PRO A 184 27.94 28.55 25.15
C PRO A 184 27.95 29.94 24.52
N THR A 185 27.55 30.07 23.26
CA THR A 185 27.55 31.36 22.55
C THR A 185 26.27 32.15 22.82
N ILE A 186 25.18 31.51 23.28
CA ILE A 186 23.88 32.15 23.61
C ILE A 186 23.86 32.64 25.08
N ALA A 187 24.70 32.09 25.94
CA ALA A 187 24.80 32.47 27.35
C ALA A 187 25.74 33.66 27.54
#